data_a7b6507e52b4cd59bb32a4d0c81785d2
#
_entry.id   a7b6507e52b4cd59bb32a4d0c81785d2
#
_cell.length_a   1.000
_cell.length_b   1.000
_cell.length_c   1.000
_cell.angle_alpha   90.00
_cell.angle_beta   90.00
_cell.angle_gamma   90.00
#
_symmetry.space_group_name_H-M   'P 1'
#
loop_
_entity.id
_entity.type
_entity.pdbx_description
1 polymer ?
#
loop_
_entity_poly.entity_id
_entity_poly.type
_entity_poly.pdbx_seq_one_letter_code
_entity_poly.pdbx_strand_id
1 'polypeptide(L)'
;VWIYQDHQKWKHITDFFISDSLLNCLGVAFDSVNSRLFIDRKSDLLIYNLISGKDSVIKYDSISPGYWNELFYDDSNQVLYSFMNGMGQVSVFDLREKKWTVIDYSRNYSGHYFGSAKFIYPKGGNLYLLGGYGWYSVKNDLFKYNFYQKKWEKINLKKNEMNPRTWFAFGKGFNEGEYLIYGGFGNKSGKQEDGFNNLNDFFLLNLNDSTIKKLKYPEGQKINYVVLANYLYLNKKDSTVYFLSKTDEGDYFNIYLNKMNLNTGAISRIKDNFWSSRTDKWVYHYLHYNKSTNEFISVIFDSAKVELYSISYPPISETAEVYTENNDSGENNFLVFLIPIFILIAGTTIFVFLKKGKLNTGVSEAANKEVSYNFIVRRNKNSVNLFGGLWIYDKDGNEIFQSLSPKLKEIFLLILIRSLGNHHSGITSEELSSIIWPDSSPESVKSNRGVAINKLRKALSSVEGIDLEFSEKLWIIRFSNGASCDYLDYLKLKTNKQDINEFKDESFQTISNIFGGGEFLKGISYDWLDSIKFAINNEAITFLKQYFDDNEIFQDFDNRIKLCDIILLFDSVDQEAIKLKIKTLSDIGRHHIAKNSFNLFISEYKRLYDEQFPLSFEELIKS
;
A
#
# COMPACT_ATOMS: atom_id res chain seq x y z
N VAL A 1 -33.33 33.67 -30.67
CA VAL A 1 -31.94 33.28 -30.92
C VAL A 1 -31.56 32.35 -29.80
N TRP A 2 -31.62 31.02 -30.00
CA TRP A 2 -31.14 30.02 -29.06
C TRP A 2 -29.62 30.00 -29.17
N ILE A 3 -28.93 30.50 -28.17
CA ILE A 3 -27.49 30.28 -28.02
C ILE A 3 -27.34 28.84 -27.52
N TYR A 4 -27.02 27.93 -28.42
CA TYR A 4 -26.52 26.62 -28.08
C TYR A 4 -25.17 26.81 -27.39
N GLN A 5 -25.17 26.89 -26.07
CA GLN A 5 -23.94 26.84 -25.31
C GLN A 5 -23.48 25.40 -25.30
N ASP A 6 -22.23 25.19 -25.69
CA ASP A 6 -21.51 23.93 -25.73
C ASP A 6 -21.16 23.46 -24.28
N HIS A 7 -22.19 23.30 -23.43
CA HIS A 7 -22.06 23.01 -22.00
C HIS A 7 -21.91 21.49 -21.68
N GLN A 8 -21.62 20.67 -22.68
CA GLN A 8 -21.77 19.22 -22.58
C GLN A 8 -20.46 18.44 -22.44
N LYS A 9 -19.31 19.11 -22.46
CA LYS A 9 -17.99 18.48 -22.40
C LYS A 9 -17.26 18.85 -21.13
N TRP A 10 -16.39 17.96 -20.71
CA TRP A 10 -15.41 18.28 -19.68
C TRP A 10 -14.54 19.43 -20.16
N LYS A 11 -14.42 20.43 -19.30
CA LYS A 11 -13.58 21.61 -19.53
C LYS A 11 -12.37 21.50 -18.62
N HIS A 12 -11.17 21.52 -19.20
CA HIS A 12 -9.94 21.71 -18.44
C HIS A 12 -9.91 23.13 -17.86
N ILE A 13 -9.68 23.26 -16.55
CA ILE A 13 -9.67 24.56 -15.86
C ILE A 13 -8.25 25.07 -15.75
N THR A 14 -7.35 24.29 -15.13
CA THR A 14 -5.96 24.68 -14.88
C THR A 14 -5.13 23.49 -14.40
N ASP A 15 -3.80 23.63 -14.46
CA ASP A 15 -2.82 22.72 -13.92
C ASP A 15 -1.99 23.42 -12.83
N PHE A 16 -1.61 22.65 -11.81
CA PHE A 16 -0.64 23.08 -10.80
C PHE A 16 0.55 22.11 -10.84
N PHE A 17 1.72 22.63 -11.16
CA PHE A 17 2.94 21.85 -11.14
C PHE A 17 3.45 21.67 -9.72
N ILE A 18 4.04 20.51 -9.47
CA ILE A 18 4.58 20.11 -8.18
C ILE A 18 6.03 19.74 -8.40
N SER A 19 6.91 20.23 -7.55
CA SER A 19 8.34 19.92 -7.67
C SER A 19 8.61 18.42 -7.46
N ASP A 20 9.46 17.82 -8.30
CA ASP A 20 9.73 16.39 -8.44
C ASP A 20 10.09 15.60 -7.18
N SER A 21 10.56 16.25 -6.15
CA SER A 21 11.03 15.56 -4.93
C SER A 21 9.92 15.14 -3.95
N LEU A 22 8.62 15.36 -4.29
CA LEU A 22 7.53 15.28 -3.31
C LEU A 22 6.41 14.30 -3.69
N LEU A 23 6.66 13.40 -4.59
CA LEU A 23 5.72 12.55 -5.32
C LEU A 23 4.73 11.73 -4.48
N ASN A 24 4.91 11.62 -3.16
CA ASN A 24 4.13 10.67 -2.36
C ASN A 24 3.22 11.32 -1.30
N CYS A 25 2.95 12.63 -1.34
CA CYS A 25 2.36 13.27 -0.17
C CYS A 25 1.48 14.48 -0.47
N LEU A 26 0.69 14.45 -1.52
CA LEU A 26 -0.26 15.52 -1.77
C LEU A 26 -1.60 15.20 -1.16
N GLY A 27 -2.02 16.05 -0.24
CA GLY A 27 -3.39 16.08 0.23
C GLY A 27 -4.20 17.09 -0.57
N VAL A 28 -5.40 16.70 -0.97
CA VAL A 28 -6.36 17.57 -1.64
C VAL A 28 -7.64 17.63 -0.81
N ALA A 29 -8.18 18.83 -0.56
CA ALA A 29 -9.47 19.01 0.07
C ALA A 29 -10.29 20.07 -0.67
N PHE A 30 -11.61 19.95 -0.59
CA PHE A 30 -12.52 20.84 -1.29
C PHE A 30 -13.50 21.51 -0.33
N ASP A 31 -13.56 22.83 -0.39
CA ASP A 31 -14.58 23.67 0.27
C ASP A 31 -15.72 23.94 -0.72
N SER A 32 -16.77 23.16 -0.60
CA SER A 32 -17.94 23.27 -1.48
C SER A 32 -18.80 24.52 -1.23
N VAL A 33 -18.58 25.22 -0.12
CA VAL A 33 -19.31 26.43 0.26
C VAL A 33 -18.69 27.66 -0.42
N ASN A 34 -17.38 27.78 -0.32
CA ASN A 34 -16.64 28.93 -0.88
C ASN A 34 -15.93 28.61 -2.20
N SER A 35 -16.18 27.44 -2.78
CA SER A 35 -15.58 26.97 -4.04
C SER A 35 -14.04 27.07 -4.04
N ARG A 36 -13.41 26.59 -2.96
CA ARG A 36 -11.96 26.60 -2.81
C ARG A 36 -11.40 25.18 -2.83
N LEU A 37 -10.33 25.01 -3.61
CA LEU A 37 -9.53 23.80 -3.59
C LEU A 37 -8.27 24.07 -2.76
N PHE A 38 -7.98 23.17 -1.83
CA PHE A 38 -6.77 23.16 -1.02
C PHE A 38 -5.85 22.07 -1.52
N ILE A 39 -4.58 22.39 -1.77
CA ILE A 39 -3.55 21.44 -2.18
C ILE A 39 -2.37 21.62 -1.23
N ASP A 40 -2.13 20.61 -0.38
CA ASP A 40 -0.95 20.58 0.51
C ASP A 40 0.27 20.12 -0.28
N ARG A 41 1.26 21.00 -0.43
CA ARG A 41 2.52 20.75 -1.15
C ARG A 41 3.71 20.53 -0.20
N LYS A 42 3.44 20.13 1.04
CA LYS A 42 4.38 19.91 2.16
C LYS A 42 5.03 21.15 2.73
N SER A 43 5.54 22.06 1.90
CA SER A 43 6.16 23.31 2.33
C SER A 43 5.19 24.48 2.38
N ASP A 44 4.05 24.30 1.74
CA ASP A 44 3.01 25.32 1.66
C ASP A 44 1.64 24.72 1.31
N LEU A 45 0.58 25.49 1.56
CA LEU A 45 -0.78 25.23 1.15
C LEU A 45 -1.15 26.14 -0.02
N LEU A 46 -1.40 25.53 -1.17
CA LEU A 46 -1.99 26.23 -2.31
C LEU A 46 -3.51 26.25 -2.14
N ILE A 47 -4.13 27.41 -2.26
CA ILE A 47 -5.57 27.60 -2.22
C ILE A 47 -6.01 28.20 -3.54
N TYR A 48 -6.79 27.44 -4.31
CA TYR A 48 -7.33 27.91 -5.58
C TYR A 48 -8.84 28.19 -5.45
N ASN A 49 -9.26 29.38 -5.83
CA ASN A 49 -10.67 29.75 -5.84
C ASN A 49 -11.26 29.56 -7.23
N LEU A 50 -12.18 28.60 -7.35
CA LEU A 50 -12.78 28.24 -8.64
C LEU A 50 -13.67 29.32 -9.25
N ILE A 51 -14.21 30.24 -8.43
CA ILE A 51 -15.08 31.31 -8.93
C ILE A 51 -14.24 32.45 -9.54
N SER A 52 -13.19 32.85 -8.85
CA SER A 52 -12.34 33.96 -9.31
C SER A 52 -11.20 33.53 -10.23
N GLY A 53 -10.90 32.22 -10.30
CA GLY A 53 -9.77 31.67 -11.03
C GLY A 53 -8.40 32.07 -10.44
N LYS A 54 -8.37 32.57 -9.19
CA LYS A 54 -7.15 33.00 -8.52
C LYS A 54 -6.65 31.99 -7.51
N ASP A 55 -5.35 31.91 -7.40
CA ASP A 55 -4.67 31.15 -6.38
C ASP A 55 -4.04 32.04 -5.31
N SER A 56 -3.78 31.46 -4.16
CA SER A 56 -3.00 32.02 -3.07
C SER A 56 -2.22 30.93 -2.36
N VAL A 57 -1.09 31.29 -1.77
CA VAL A 57 -0.18 30.35 -1.13
C VAL A 57 0.06 30.75 0.32
N ILE A 58 -0.10 29.81 1.23
CA ILE A 58 0.29 29.93 2.64
C ILE A 58 1.54 29.11 2.83
N LYS A 59 2.68 29.76 3.07
CA LYS A 59 3.93 29.05 3.40
C LYS A 59 3.88 28.54 4.82
N TYR A 60 4.46 27.38 5.04
CA TYR A 60 4.62 26.79 6.37
C TYR A 60 5.97 27.19 6.96
N ASP A 61 6.01 27.35 8.27
CA ASP A 61 7.26 27.52 9.02
C ASP A 61 8.05 26.19 9.13
N SER A 62 7.39 25.06 8.86
CA SER A 62 7.93 23.71 8.88
C SER A 62 7.23 22.85 7.83
N ILE A 63 7.80 21.70 7.49
CA ILE A 63 7.16 20.74 6.58
C ILE A 63 5.84 20.27 7.18
N SER A 64 4.78 20.12 6.35
CA SER A 64 3.49 19.60 6.81
C SER A 64 3.65 18.21 7.43
N PRO A 65 2.97 17.94 8.54
CA PRO A 65 3.17 16.71 9.30
C PRO A 65 2.47 15.51 8.66
N GLY A 66 2.91 15.03 7.56
CA GLY A 66 2.29 13.83 7.05
C GLY A 66 2.94 13.26 5.81
N TYR A 67 3.19 11.98 5.88
CA TYR A 67 3.44 11.08 4.77
C TYR A 67 2.11 10.47 4.34
N TRP A 68 1.73 10.50 3.05
CA TRP A 68 0.51 9.89 2.52
C TRP A 68 -0.80 10.53 3.02
N ASN A 69 -0.83 11.86 3.06
CA ASN A 69 -1.95 12.60 3.62
C ASN A 69 -3.12 12.71 2.65
N GLU A 70 -4.29 12.31 3.11
CA GLU A 70 -5.54 12.84 2.59
C GLU A 70 -5.96 14.01 3.46
N LEU A 71 -6.37 15.11 2.85
CA LEU A 71 -6.89 16.27 3.52
C LEU A 71 -8.41 16.23 3.61
N PHE A 72 -8.94 16.72 4.71
CA PHE A 72 -10.36 16.94 4.92
C PHE A 72 -10.60 18.34 5.40
N TYR A 73 -11.42 19.07 4.66
CA TYR A 73 -11.81 20.40 5.06
C TYR A 73 -13.06 20.38 5.93
N ASP A 74 -12.98 20.96 7.11
CA ASP A 74 -14.09 21.24 7.99
C ASP A 74 -14.46 22.72 7.91
N ASP A 75 -15.55 22.99 7.19
CA ASP A 75 -16.04 24.36 6.98
C ASP A 75 -16.62 25.01 8.24
N SER A 76 -17.03 24.21 9.24
CA SER A 76 -17.54 24.72 10.52
C SER A 76 -16.45 25.32 11.38
N ASN A 77 -15.30 24.65 11.43
CA ASN A 77 -14.17 25.05 12.25
C ASN A 77 -13.11 25.83 11.47
N GLN A 78 -13.22 25.90 10.14
CA GLN A 78 -12.24 26.51 9.23
C GLN A 78 -10.85 25.88 9.38
N VAL A 79 -10.81 24.56 9.41
CA VAL A 79 -9.59 23.79 9.56
C VAL A 79 -9.47 22.70 8.49
N LEU A 80 -8.24 22.27 8.21
CA LEU A 80 -7.94 21.09 7.44
C LEU A 80 -7.45 20.01 8.38
N TYR A 81 -8.10 18.86 8.37
CA TYR A 81 -7.59 17.65 9.02
C TYR A 81 -6.74 16.86 8.04
N SER A 82 -5.62 16.36 8.55
CA SER A 82 -4.76 15.41 7.85
C SER A 82 -4.47 14.24 8.78
N PHE A 83 -4.68 13.02 8.30
CA PHE A 83 -4.30 11.85 9.04
C PHE A 83 -3.70 10.78 8.12
N MET A 84 -2.69 10.12 8.62
CA MET A 84 -2.05 9.06 7.87
C MET A 84 -2.97 7.85 7.78
N ASN A 85 -3.02 7.34 6.58
CA ASN A 85 -3.76 6.15 6.26
C ASN A 85 -3.19 4.95 7.03
N GLY A 86 -3.83 4.61 8.14
CA GLY A 86 -3.45 3.46 8.98
C GLY A 86 -2.33 3.68 10.01
N MET A 87 -1.80 4.89 10.17
CA MET A 87 -0.68 5.13 11.11
C MET A 87 -1.06 5.97 12.34
N GLY A 88 -2.33 6.28 12.54
CA GLY A 88 -2.84 6.92 13.76
C GLY A 88 -2.54 8.40 13.91
N GLN A 89 -1.60 8.97 13.21
CA GLN A 89 -1.28 10.40 13.31
C GLN A 89 -2.44 11.24 12.79
N VAL A 90 -2.92 12.18 13.62
CA VAL A 90 -3.93 13.17 13.24
C VAL A 90 -3.34 14.56 13.42
N SER A 91 -3.40 15.36 12.37
CA SER A 91 -2.91 16.73 12.35
C SER A 91 -4.02 17.67 11.89
N VAL A 92 -3.97 18.92 12.36
CA VAL A 92 -4.91 19.96 12.00
C VAL A 92 -4.18 21.20 11.53
N PHE A 93 -4.64 21.79 10.44
CA PHE A 93 -4.21 23.10 9.96
C PHE A 93 -5.31 24.13 10.19
N ASP A 94 -5.06 25.10 11.04
CA ASP A 94 -5.96 26.23 11.23
C ASP A 94 -5.71 27.28 10.14
N LEU A 95 -6.72 27.54 9.32
CA LEU A 95 -6.62 28.49 8.21
C LEU A 95 -6.48 29.95 8.69
N ARG A 96 -6.90 30.27 9.92
CA ARG A 96 -6.79 31.60 10.52
C ARG A 96 -5.41 31.82 11.09
N GLU A 97 -4.89 30.83 11.83
CA GLU A 97 -3.56 30.87 12.43
C GLU A 97 -2.45 30.51 11.42
N LYS A 98 -2.82 29.90 10.30
CA LYS A 98 -1.91 29.46 9.22
C LYS A 98 -0.85 28.49 9.70
N LYS A 99 -1.22 27.61 10.62
CA LYS A 99 -0.28 26.73 11.32
C LYS A 99 -0.79 25.29 11.39
N TRP A 100 0.13 24.35 11.18
CA TRP A 100 -0.08 22.94 11.47
C TRP A 100 0.13 22.63 12.96
N THR A 101 -0.76 21.81 13.50
CA THR A 101 -0.64 21.24 14.85
C THR A 101 -0.88 19.75 14.76
N VAL A 102 0.05 18.95 15.26
CA VAL A 102 -0.15 17.50 15.43
C VAL A 102 -0.89 17.28 16.73
N ILE A 103 -2.12 16.78 16.67
CA ILE A 103 -2.95 16.52 17.84
C ILE A 103 -2.80 15.10 18.37
N ASP A 104 -2.32 14.19 17.54
CA ASP A 104 -2.07 12.81 17.91
C ASP A 104 -0.81 12.30 17.22
N TYR A 105 0.19 11.95 18.01
CA TYR A 105 1.42 11.29 17.57
C TYR A 105 1.35 9.77 17.69
N SER A 106 0.26 9.24 18.26
CA SER A 106 0.14 7.80 18.43
C SER A 106 0.13 7.12 17.07
N ARG A 107 1.06 6.23 16.90
CA ARG A 107 1.06 5.31 15.76
C ARG A 107 0.24 4.11 16.20
N ASN A 108 -1.05 4.12 15.84
CA ASN A 108 -1.84 2.92 16.05
C ASN A 108 -1.45 1.89 15.00
N TYR A 109 -0.61 0.95 15.37
CA TYR A 109 -0.16 -0.14 14.51
C TYR A 109 -1.23 -1.21 14.26
N SER A 110 -2.49 -0.95 14.62
CA SER A 110 -3.60 -1.90 14.40
C SER A 110 -3.94 -2.17 12.94
N GLY A 111 -3.20 -1.57 12.01
CA GLY A 111 -3.28 -1.88 10.58
C GLY A 111 -3.29 -0.68 9.67
N HIS A 112 -2.91 -0.90 8.43
CA HIS A 112 -3.10 0.06 7.36
C HIS A 112 -4.53 -0.02 6.84
N TYR A 113 -5.04 1.13 6.36
CA TYR A 113 -6.38 1.27 5.81
C TYR A 113 -6.33 2.07 4.50
N PHE A 114 -5.43 1.66 3.57
CA PHE A 114 -5.30 2.30 2.27
C PHE A 114 -6.61 2.19 1.48
N GLY A 115 -6.98 3.29 0.82
CA GLY A 115 -8.22 3.34 0.05
C GLY A 115 -9.48 3.19 0.89
N SER A 116 -9.42 3.50 2.21
CA SER A 116 -10.60 3.60 3.08
C SER A 116 -11.40 4.85 2.75
N ALA A 117 -12.71 4.80 2.96
CA ALA A 117 -13.49 6.02 3.00
C ALA A 117 -13.23 6.78 4.30
N LYS A 118 -13.06 8.09 4.18
CA LYS A 118 -12.80 9.01 5.29
C LYS A 118 -13.81 10.15 5.25
N PHE A 119 -14.34 10.54 6.40
CA PHE A 119 -15.37 11.57 6.47
C PHE A 119 -15.50 12.17 7.86
N ILE A 120 -16.17 13.32 7.94
CA ILE A 120 -16.46 14.03 9.19
C ILE A 120 -17.96 13.98 9.46
N TYR A 121 -18.35 13.57 10.67
CA TYR A 121 -19.75 13.56 11.08
C TYR A 121 -19.90 13.67 12.62
N PRO A 122 -20.93 14.42 13.14
CA PRO A 122 -21.67 15.46 12.41
C PRO A 122 -20.73 16.56 11.89
N LYS A 123 -21.26 17.51 11.12
CA LYS A 123 -20.47 18.64 10.62
C LYS A 123 -19.74 19.33 11.76
N GLY A 124 -18.43 19.55 11.62
CA GLY A 124 -17.57 20.07 12.69
C GLY A 124 -17.30 19.10 13.85
N GLY A 125 -17.59 17.79 13.65
CA GLY A 125 -17.53 16.78 14.69
C GLY A 125 -16.36 15.79 14.53
N ASN A 126 -16.67 14.51 14.60
CA ASN A 126 -15.65 13.46 14.68
C ASN A 126 -15.16 13.01 13.29
N LEU A 127 -13.92 12.55 13.24
CA LEU A 127 -13.36 11.88 12.06
C LEU A 127 -13.77 10.40 12.06
N TYR A 128 -14.08 9.89 10.89
CA TYR A 128 -14.42 8.49 10.67
C TYR A 128 -13.58 7.89 9.55
N LEU A 129 -13.36 6.59 9.64
CA LEU A 129 -12.67 5.78 8.64
C LEU A 129 -13.43 4.46 8.45
N LEU A 130 -13.71 4.08 7.21
CA LEU A 130 -14.42 2.85 6.87
C LEU A 130 -13.67 2.03 5.83
N GLY A 131 -13.54 0.71 6.07
CA GLY A 131 -12.94 -0.22 5.13
C GLY A 131 -11.46 0.06 4.89
N GLY A 132 -10.94 -0.36 3.73
CA GLY A 132 -9.55 -0.14 3.34
C GLY A 132 -8.72 -1.42 3.31
N TYR A 133 -7.52 -1.31 2.74
CA TYR A 133 -6.56 -2.39 2.58
C TYR A 133 -5.33 -2.20 3.47
N GLY A 134 -4.85 -3.27 4.01
CA GLY A 134 -3.57 -3.31 4.69
C GLY A 134 -3.33 -4.68 5.32
N TRP A 135 -2.07 -5.08 5.46
CA TRP A 135 -1.72 -6.36 6.05
C TRP A 135 -2.27 -7.55 5.25
N TYR A 136 -2.09 -7.52 3.93
CA TYR A 136 -2.58 -8.55 3.02
C TYR A 136 -4.09 -8.83 3.17
N SER A 137 -4.84 -7.84 3.65
CA SER A 137 -6.27 -7.96 3.81
C SER A 137 -7.00 -6.67 3.51
N VAL A 138 -8.19 -6.78 2.95
CA VAL A 138 -9.19 -5.71 2.92
C VAL A 138 -10.12 -5.84 4.12
N LYS A 139 -10.65 -4.73 4.57
CA LYS A 139 -11.42 -4.63 5.81
C LYS A 139 -12.80 -4.03 5.55
N ASN A 140 -13.71 -4.22 6.50
CA ASN A 140 -15.04 -3.58 6.52
C ASN A 140 -15.32 -2.94 7.89
N ASP A 141 -14.26 -2.62 8.61
CA ASP A 141 -14.33 -1.98 9.93
C ASP A 141 -14.66 -0.50 9.79
N LEU A 142 -15.41 0.00 10.77
CA LEU A 142 -15.71 1.41 10.96
C LEU A 142 -15.00 1.91 12.21
N PHE A 143 -14.21 2.98 12.07
CA PHE A 143 -13.53 3.64 13.17
C PHE A 143 -14.00 5.08 13.31
N LYS A 144 -13.97 5.56 14.56
CA LYS A 144 -14.19 6.94 14.94
C LYS A 144 -12.99 7.44 15.72
N TYR A 145 -12.51 8.64 15.41
CA TYR A 145 -11.46 9.28 16.18
C TYR A 145 -12.02 9.98 17.41
N ASN A 146 -11.52 9.61 18.58
CA ASN A 146 -11.87 10.24 19.85
C ASN A 146 -10.85 11.35 20.14
N PHE A 147 -11.25 12.62 19.96
CA PHE A 147 -10.38 13.77 20.18
C PHE A 147 -9.95 13.94 21.64
N TYR A 148 -10.77 13.52 22.59
CA TYR A 148 -10.44 13.60 24.01
C TYR A 148 -9.38 12.59 24.43
N GLN A 149 -9.53 11.34 23.99
CA GLN A 149 -8.58 10.27 24.29
C GLN A 149 -7.43 10.21 23.28
N LYS A 150 -7.48 11.00 22.20
CA LYS A 150 -6.51 11.03 21.10
C LYS A 150 -6.25 9.65 20.52
N LYS A 151 -7.31 8.90 20.24
CA LYS A 151 -7.20 7.55 19.65
C LYS A 151 -8.35 7.21 18.72
N TRP A 152 -8.10 6.27 17.83
CA TRP A 152 -9.12 5.65 17.00
C TRP A 152 -9.85 4.56 17.80
N GLU A 153 -11.18 4.59 17.76
CA GLU A 153 -12.05 3.61 18.38
C GLU A 153 -12.83 2.86 17.31
N LYS A 154 -12.78 1.53 17.36
CA LYS A 154 -13.59 0.70 16.46
C LYS A 154 -15.05 0.76 16.92
N ILE A 155 -15.93 1.05 15.96
CA ILE A 155 -17.37 1.04 16.21
C ILE A 155 -17.91 -0.35 15.95
N ASN A 156 -18.54 -0.95 16.95
CA ASN A 156 -19.23 -2.21 16.83
C ASN A 156 -20.56 -1.99 16.11
N LEU A 157 -20.61 -2.34 14.82
CA LEU A 157 -21.83 -2.26 14.03
C LEU A 157 -22.81 -3.35 14.48
N LYS A 158 -24.06 -2.96 14.72
CA LYS A 158 -25.15 -3.90 15.03
C LYS A 158 -25.43 -4.85 13.87
N LYS A 159 -25.21 -4.38 12.65
CA LYS A 159 -25.31 -5.16 11.40
C LYS A 159 -24.33 -4.64 10.39
N ASN A 160 -23.53 -5.53 9.80
CA ASN A 160 -22.64 -5.21 8.70
C ASN A 160 -22.77 -6.25 7.58
N GLU A 161 -23.45 -5.86 6.50
CA GLU A 161 -23.63 -6.71 5.32
C GLU A 161 -22.57 -6.47 4.23
N MET A 162 -21.66 -5.51 4.46
CA MET A 162 -20.63 -5.15 3.49
C MET A 162 -19.46 -6.15 3.56
N ASN A 163 -19.14 -6.76 2.42
CA ASN A 163 -17.91 -7.51 2.31
C ASN A 163 -16.69 -6.58 2.46
N PRO A 164 -15.59 -7.07 3.02
CA PRO A 164 -14.33 -6.33 3.11
C PRO A 164 -13.90 -5.77 1.75
N ARG A 165 -13.53 -4.48 1.71
CA ARG A 165 -13.17 -3.78 0.47
C ARG A 165 -12.32 -2.54 0.68
N THR A 166 -11.68 -2.12 -0.39
CA THR A 166 -10.89 -0.91 -0.51
C THR A 166 -11.26 -0.17 -1.80
N TRP A 167 -10.87 1.09 -1.94
CA TRP A 167 -11.08 1.93 -3.13
C TRP A 167 -12.51 1.93 -3.68
N PHE A 168 -13.49 2.16 -2.82
CA PHE A 168 -14.89 2.25 -3.19
C PHE A 168 -15.39 3.70 -3.22
N ALA A 169 -16.38 3.97 -4.03
CA ALA A 169 -17.03 5.27 -4.06
C ALA A 169 -17.90 5.45 -2.82
N PHE A 170 -17.80 6.63 -2.21
CA PHE A 170 -18.41 6.96 -0.93
C PHE A 170 -19.01 8.36 -0.94
N GLY A 171 -20.22 8.53 -0.44
CA GLY A 171 -20.88 9.83 -0.42
C GLY A 171 -22.07 9.90 0.55
N LYS A 172 -22.59 11.12 0.78
CA LYS A 172 -23.75 11.34 1.65
C LYS A 172 -24.98 10.64 1.09
N GLY A 173 -25.76 10.00 1.97
CA GLY A 173 -27.02 9.34 1.68
C GLY A 173 -28.23 10.28 1.67
N PHE A 174 -29.43 9.69 1.79
CA PHE A 174 -30.68 10.43 1.75
C PHE A 174 -30.91 11.29 3.00
N ASN A 175 -30.55 10.77 4.16
CA ASN A 175 -30.76 11.42 5.45
C ASN A 175 -29.42 11.79 6.10
N GLU A 176 -29.48 12.61 7.14
CA GLU A 176 -28.31 12.95 7.93
C GLU A 176 -27.79 11.72 8.71
N GLY A 177 -26.48 11.50 8.69
CA GLY A 177 -25.85 10.31 9.27
C GLY A 177 -25.88 9.09 8.37
N GLU A 178 -26.45 9.22 7.15
CA GLU A 178 -26.43 8.17 6.14
C GLU A 178 -25.37 8.43 5.09
N TYR A 179 -24.72 7.32 4.65
CA TYR A 179 -23.73 7.36 3.58
C TYR A 179 -23.92 6.20 2.63
N LEU A 180 -23.77 6.46 1.35
CA LEU A 180 -23.79 5.47 0.29
C LEU A 180 -22.38 4.95 0.01
N ILE A 181 -22.29 3.65 -0.24
CA ILE A 181 -21.05 2.94 -0.56
C ILE A 181 -21.31 2.18 -1.85
N TYR A 182 -20.45 2.34 -2.85
CA TYR A 182 -20.59 1.65 -4.12
C TYR A 182 -19.27 1.08 -4.62
N GLY A 183 -19.30 -0.17 -5.07
CA GLY A 183 -18.17 -0.79 -5.74
C GLY A 183 -16.97 -1.06 -4.84
N GLY A 184 -15.79 -0.90 -5.40
CA GLY A 184 -14.53 -1.16 -4.73
C GLY A 184 -13.92 -2.50 -5.10
N PHE A 185 -12.81 -2.82 -4.46
CA PHE A 185 -11.99 -3.99 -4.72
C PHE A 185 -11.84 -4.83 -3.46
N GLY A 186 -12.21 -6.11 -3.51
CA GLY A 186 -12.18 -6.95 -2.33
C GLY A 186 -12.79 -8.34 -2.55
N ASN A 187 -13.02 -9.05 -1.45
CA ASN A 187 -13.63 -10.37 -1.45
C ASN A 187 -14.40 -10.64 -0.16
N LYS A 188 -15.03 -11.80 -0.04
CA LYS A 188 -15.85 -12.16 1.12
C LYS A 188 -15.00 -12.44 2.37
N SER A 189 -13.82 -13.04 2.22
CA SER A 189 -12.94 -13.38 3.34
C SER A 189 -12.12 -12.20 3.86
N GLY A 190 -11.94 -11.18 3.04
CA GLY A 190 -11.03 -10.07 3.28
C GLY A 190 -9.55 -10.39 3.01
N LYS A 191 -9.20 -11.63 2.75
CA LYS A 191 -7.81 -12.07 2.59
C LYS A 191 -7.32 -11.90 1.15
N GLN A 192 -6.11 -11.42 0.99
CA GLN A 192 -5.49 -11.26 -0.33
C GLN A 192 -5.23 -12.61 -1.02
N GLU A 193 -4.91 -13.66 -0.26
CA GLU A 193 -4.64 -15.00 -0.78
C GLU A 193 -5.82 -15.62 -1.53
N ASP A 194 -7.06 -15.17 -1.23
CA ASP A 194 -8.27 -15.63 -1.90
C ASP A 194 -8.59 -14.83 -3.18
N GLY A 195 -7.68 -13.94 -3.60
CA GLY A 195 -7.85 -13.05 -4.72
C GLY A 195 -8.90 -11.96 -4.47
N PHE A 196 -8.69 -10.78 -5.05
CA PHE A 196 -9.66 -9.68 -4.98
C PHE A 196 -10.36 -9.50 -6.31
N ASN A 197 -11.61 -9.07 -6.24
CA ASN A 197 -12.44 -8.80 -7.41
C ASN A 197 -13.02 -7.39 -7.37
N ASN A 198 -13.35 -6.85 -8.52
CA ASN A 198 -14.17 -5.65 -8.61
C ASN A 198 -15.58 -5.94 -8.12
N LEU A 199 -16.05 -5.13 -7.19
CA LEU A 199 -17.35 -5.25 -6.55
C LEU A 199 -18.28 -4.17 -7.12
N ASN A 200 -19.52 -4.54 -7.42
CA ASN A 200 -20.51 -3.64 -8.03
C ASN A 200 -21.81 -3.60 -7.21
N ASP A 201 -21.71 -3.76 -5.90
CA ASP A 201 -22.85 -3.72 -4.98
C ASP A 201 -22.92 -2.42 -4.20
N PHE A 202 -24.14 -2.02 -3.83
CA PHE A 202 -24.45 -0.83 -3.06
C PHE A 202 -24.77 -1.16 -1.61
N PHE A 203 -24.30 -0.27 -0.71
CA PHE A 203 -24.65 -0.32 0.71
C PHE A 203 -25.03 1.07 1.22
N LEU A 204 -25.82 1.05 2.28
CA LEU A 204 -26.14 2.22 3.09
C LEU A 204 -25.53 2.03 4.49
N LEU A 205 -24.56 2.88 4.83
CA LEU A 205 -24.11 3.07 6.19
C LEU A 205 -25.06 4.05 6.87
N ASN A 206 -25.64 3.66 8.00
CA ASN A 206 -26.40 4.55 8.89
C ASN A 206 -25.69 4.61 10.24
N LEU A 207 -25.12 5.78 10.55
CA LEU A 207 -24.39 6.01 11.81
C LEU A 207 -25.32 6.09 13.02
N ASN A 208 -26.56 6.56 12.84
CA ASN A 208 -27.53 6.68 13.92
C ASN A 208 -27.95 5.30 14.43
N ASP A 209 -28.09 4.34 13.51
CA ASP A 209 -28.44 2.96 13.84
C ASP A 209 -27.22 2.05 14.05
N SER A 210 -26.03 2.52 13.70
CA SER A 210 -24.79 1.74 13.65
C SER A 210 -24.94 0.50 12.76
N THR A 211 -25.42 0.67 11.53
CA THR A 211 -25.63 -0.44 10.59
C THR A 211 -25.07 -0.14 9.21
N ILE A 212 -24.60 -1.20 8.52
CA ILE A 212 -24.35 -1.20 7.07
C ILE A 212 -25.26 -2.24 6.45
N LYS A 213 -26.17 -1.80 5.59
CA LYS A 213 -27.16 -2.66 4.93
C LYS A 213 -26.97 -2.64 3.41
N LYS A 214 -27.07 -3.78 2.79
CA LYS A 214 -27.06 -3.88 1.33
C LYS A 214 -28.33 -3.25 0.76
N LEU A 215 -28.16 -2.32 -0.17
CA LEU A 215 -29.27 -1.75 -0.90
C LEU A 215 -29.66 -2.71 -2.04
N LYS A 216 -30.95 -3.04 -2.09
CA LYS A 216 -31.52 -3.75 -3.24
C LYS A 216 -31.84 -2.71 -4.31
N TYR A 217 -31.25 -2.85 -5.45
CA TYR A 217 -31.59 -2.13 -6.66
C TYR A 217 -31.77 -3.19 -7.77
N PRO A 218 -32.56 -2.91 -8.79
CA PRO A 218 -32.68 -3.81 -9.93
C PRO A 218 -31.28 -4.09 -10.49
N GLU A 219 -30.90 -5.36 -10.61
CA GLU A 219 -29.63 -5.72 -11.22
C GLU A 219 -29.63 -5.17 -12.66
N GLY A 220 -28.93 -4.06 -12.83
CA GLY A 220 -28.61 -3.51 -14.14
C GLY A 220 -27.55 -4.37 -14.81
N GLN A 221 -27.28 -4.04 -16.05
CA GLN A 221 -26.25 -4.70 -16.85
C GLN A 221 -24.91 -4.79 -16.12
N LYS A 222 -24.23 -5.93 -16.25
CA LYS A 222 -22.84 -6.07 -15.84
C LYS A 222 -22.00 -5.14 -16.72
N ILE A 223 -21.46 -4.10 -16.14
CA ILE A 223 -20.56 -3.18 -16.83
C ILE A 223 -19.14 -3.53 -16.43
N ASN A 224 -18.28 -3.68 -17.42
CA ASN A 224 -16.86 -3.94 -17.19
C ASN A 224 -16.13 -2.62 -16.93
N TYR A 225 -16.15 -2.15 -15.68
CA TYR A 225 -15.37 -1.01 -15.23
C TYR A 225 -14.96 -1.16 -13.76
N VAL A 226 -13.93 -0.45 -13.39
CA VAL A 226 -13.48 -0.32 -12.00
C VAL A 226 -14.00 0.99 -11.44
N VAL A 227 -14.75 0.93 -10.35
CA VAL A 227 -15.20 2.14 -9.64
C VAL A 227 -13.97 2.79 -9.01
N LEU A 228 -13.80 4.10 -9.23
CA LEU A 228 -12.72 4.84 -8.62
C LEU A 228 -13.13 5.37 -7.24
N ALA A 229 -12.18 5.30 -6.32
CA ALA A 229 -12.36 5.72 -4.94
C ALA A 229 -12.67 7.21 -4.80
N ASN A 230 -13.19 7.52 -3.63
CA ASN A 230 -13.23 8.78 -2.92
C ASN A 230 -14.45 9.67 -3.11
N TYR A 231 -15.33 9.48 -4.10
CA TYR A 231 -16.51 10.32 -4.11
C TYR A 231 -17.70 9.70 -4.84
N LEU A 232 -18.86 9.83 -4.20
CA LEU A 232 -20.15 9.55 -4.79
C LEU A 232 -21.09 10.72 -4.48
N TYR A 233 -21.72 11.28 -5.49
CA TYR A 233 -22.71 12.33 -5.34
C TYR A 233 -24.11 11.81 -5.57
N LEU A 234 -25.01 12.02 -4.61
CA LEU A 234 -26.42 11.65 -4.70
C LEU A 234 -27.28 12.89 -5.02
N ASN A 235 -27.98 12.86 -6.15
CA ASN A 235 -29.13 13.72 -6.37
C ASN A 235 -30.37 13.10 -5.73
N LYS A 236 -30.80 13.67 -4.60
CA LYS A 236 -31.94 13.15 -3.83
C LYS A 236 -33.28 13.26 -4.55
N LYS A 237 -33.43 14.20 -5.51
CA LYS A 237 -34.71 14.46 -6.19
C LYS A 237 -35.13 13.32 -7.11
N ASP A 238 -34.17 12.71 -7.80
CA ASP A 238 -34.41 11.66 -8.78
C ASP A 238 -33.71 10.34 -8.41
N SER A 239 -33.14 10.25 -7.20
CA SER A 239 -32.39 9.08 -6.72
C SER A 239 -31.25 8.66 -7.66
N THR A 240 -30.58 9.64 -8.27
CA THR A 240 -29.46 9.39 -9.17
C THR A 240 -28.13 9.60 -8.45
N VAL A 241 -27.23 8.66 -8.58
CA VAL A 241 -25.85 8.76 -8.07
C VAL A 241 -24.88 8.98 -9.21
N TYR A 242 -23.84 9.78 -8.93
CA TYR A 242 -22.74 10.06 -9.85
C TYR A 242 -21.44 9.62 -9.22
N PHE A 243 -20.58 8.97 -10.01
CA PHE A 243 -19.29 8.44 -9.56
C PHE A 243 -18.30 8.33 -10.73
N LEU A 244 -17.01 8.31 -10.42
CA LEU A 244 -15.97 8.07 -11.41
C LEU A 244 -15.71 6.56 -11.57
N SER A 245 -15.41 6.14 -12.79
CA SER A 245 -14.91 4.82 -13.09
C SER A 245 -13.76 4.88 -14.08
N LYS A 246 -12.95 3.82 -14.12
CA LYS A 246 -11.95 3.61 -15.17
C LYS A 246 -12.27 2.37 -15.98
N THR A 247 -11.87 2.40 -17.23
CA THR A 247 -11.78 1.21 -18.10
C THR A 247 -10.37 1.09 -18.62
N ASP A 248 -9.79 -0.10 -18.54
CA ASP A 248 -8.47 -0.38 -19.07
C ASP A 248 -8.59 -0.66 -20.58
N GLU A 249 -7.76 0.00 -21.39
CA GLU A 249 -7.70 -0.11 -22.84
C GLU A 249 -6.23 -0.32 -23.26
N GLY A 250 -5.77 -1.58 -23.18
CA GLY A 250 -4.37 -1.92 -23.40
C GLY A 250 -3.45 -1.30 -22.34
N ASP A 251 -2.45 -0.56 -22.79
CA ASP A 251 -1.48 0.12 -21.89
C ASP A 251 -2.01 1.39 -21.24
N TYR A 252 -3.24 1.78 -21.56
CA TYR A 252 -3.87 2.99 -21.05
C TYR A 252 -5.16 2.65 -20.32
N PHE A 253 -5.55 3.53 -19.39
CA PHE A 253 -6.89 3.55 -18.84
C PHE A 253 -7.53 4.92 -19.05
N ASN A 254 -8.85 4.90 -19.21
CA ASN A 254 -9.67 6.07 -19.40
C ASN A 254 -10.58 6.30 -18.19
N ILE A 255 -10.78 7.57 -17.81
CA ILE A 255 -11.68 7.94 -16.70
C ILE A 255 -12.97 8.52 -17.27
N TYR A 256 -14.07 8.03 -16.71
CA TYR A 256 -15.41 8.43 -17.08
C TYR A 256 -16.24 8.83 -15.86
N LEU A 257 -17.10 9.79 -16.03
CA LEU A 257 -18.20 10.07 -15.11
C LEU A 257 -19.39 9.19 -15.47
N ASN A 258 -19.91 8.48 -14.49
CA ASN A 258 -21.11 7.67 -14.66
C ASN A 258 -22.25 8.24 -13.81
N LYS A 259 -23.46 7.97 -14.24
CA LYS A 259 -24.66 8.16 -13.44
C LYS A 259 -25.45 6.87 -13.36
N MET A 260 -26.05 6.59 -12.21
CA MET A 260 -26.88 5.43 -11.98
C MET A 260 -28.15 5.86 -11.26
N ASN A 261 -29.29 5.44 -11.76
CA ASN A 261 -30.56 5.65 -11.07
C ASN A 261 -30.81 4.49 -10.11
N LEU A 262 -30.92 4.78 -8.82
CA LEU A 262 -31.07 3.76 -7.78
C LEU A 262 -32.42 3.04 -7.81
N ASN A 263 -33.46 3.64 -8.42
CA ASN A 263 -34.79 3.04 -8.51
C ASN A 263 -34.89 2.02 -9.65
N THR A 264 -34.16 2.26 -10.74
CA THR A 264 -34.23 1.42 -11.95
C THR A 264 -32.99 0.55 -12.16
N GLY A 265 -31.90 0.84 -11.47
CA GLY A 265 -30.60 0.21 -11.70
C GLY A 265 -29.92 0.62 -13.02
N ALA A 266 -30.55 1.51 -13.80
CA ALA A 266 -30.01 1.96 -15.07
C ALA A 266 -28.73 2.78 -14.87
N ILE A 267 -27.64 2.33 -15.50
CA ILE A 267 -26.37 3.04 -15.50
C ILE A 267 -26.14 3.63 -16.89
N SER A 268 -25.67 4.86 -16.93
CA SER A 268 -25.23 5.50 -18.16
C SER A 268 -23.92 6.22 -17.93
N ARG A 269 -23.08 6.21 -18.95
CA ARG A 269 -21.79 6.89 -18.97
C ARG A 269 -21.95 8.23 -19.64
N ILE A 270 -21.29 9.27 -19.11
CA ILE A 270 -21.14 10.54 -19.82
C ILE A 270 -20.15 10.31 -20.97
N LYS A 271 -20.51 10.74 -22.17
CA LYS A 271 -19.94 10.30 -23.45
C LYS A 271 -18.42 10.31 -23.52
N ASP A 272 -17.80 11.38 -23.10
CA ASP A 272 -16.37 11.56 -23.30
C ASP A 272 -15.59 11.17 -22.05
N ASN A 273 -14.50 10.40 -22.24
CA ASN A 273 -13.44 10.35 -21.26
C ASN A 273 -12.82 11.75 -21.20
N PHE A 274 -12.57 12.23 -20.00
CA PHE A 274 -11.96 13.56 -19.86
C PHE A 274 -10.47 13.48 -19.53
N TRP A 275 -9.99 12.29 -19.24
CA TRP A 275 -8.61 12.04 -18.90
C TRP A 275 -8.23 10.58 -19.16
N SER A 276 -6.99 10.38 -19.60
CA SER A 276 -6.42 9.06 -19.75
C SER A 276 -4.96 9.04 -19.34
N SER A 277 -4.46 7.92 -18.87
CA SER A 277 -3.07 7.70 -18.52
C SER A 277 -2.66 6.26 -18.75
N ARG A 278 -1.36 6.02 -18.70
CA ARG A 278 -0.80 4.67 -18.75
C ARG A 278 -1.14 3.90 -17.48
N THR A 279 -1.34 2.59 -17.61
CA THR A 279 -1.72 1.70 -16.51
C THR A 279 -0.63 1.55 -15.45
N ASP A 280 0.63 1.84 -15.77
CA ASP A 280 1.79 1.76 -14.87
C ASP A 280 1.93 2.98 -13.93
N LYS A 281 1.11 4.01 -14.09
CA LYS A 281 1.16 5.22 -13.26
C LYS A 281 0.18 5.20 -12.10
N TRP A 282 0.67 5.61 -10.95
CA TRP A 282 -0.20 5.90 -9.80
C TRP A 282 -0.86 7.26 -9.97
N VAL A 283 -2.19 7.26 -9.97
CA VAL A 283 -2.99 8.47 -10.16
C VAL A 283 -4.10 8.49 -9.12
N TYR A 284 -4.25 9.63 -8.45
CA TYR A 284 -5.35 9.87 -7.51
C TYR A 284 -6.43 10.69 -8.19
N HIS A 285 -7.69 10.36 -7.90
CA HIS A 285 -8.86 10.97 -8.52
C HIS A 285 -9.83 11.41 -7.45
N TYR A 286 -10.32 12.62 -7.58
CA TYR A 286 -11.36 13.18 -6.71
C TYR A 286 -12.49 13.72 -7.56
N LEU A 287 -13.72 13.53 -7.11
CA LEU A 287 -14.91 14.11 -7.70
C LEU A 287 -15.62 14.96 -6.64
N HIS A 288 -15.88 16.20 -6.92
CA HIS A 288 -16.61 17.09 -6.03
C HIS A 288 -17.78 17.74 -6.78
N TYR A 289 -18.89 17.94 -6.06
CA TYR A 289 -19.97 18.78 -6.58
C TYR A 289 -19.86 20.18 -5.98
N ASN A 290 -19.66 21.17 -6.84
CA ASN A 290 -19.63 22.57 -6.48
C ASN A 290 -21.03 23.18 -6.60
N LYS A 291 -21.65 23.46 -5.47
CA LYS A 291 -23.00 24.04 -5.45
C LYS A 291 -23.04 25.45 -6.00
N SER A 292 -21.97 26.24 -5.82
CA SER A 292 -21.94 27.66 -6.19
C SER A 292 -21.88 27.85 -7.71
N THR A 293 -21.15 27.00 -8.43
CA THR A 293 -21.04 27.04 -9.89
C THR A 293 -21.98 26.04 -10.57
N ASN A 294 -22.65 25.17 -9.82
CA ASN A 294 -23.48 24.07 -10.31
C ASN A 294 -22.72 23.16 -11.29
N GLU A 295 -21.53 22.72 -10.88
CA GLU A 295 -20.64 21.89 -11.69
C GLU A 295 -20.10 20.71 -10.87
N PHE A 296 -19.79 19.60 -11.55
CA PHE A 296 -18.83 18.64 -11.02
C PHE A 296 -17.42 19.14 -11.30
N ILE A 297 -16.57 19.03 -10.29
CA ILE A 297 -15.14 19.32 -10.35
C ILE A 297 -14.40 18.00 -10.18
N SER A 298 -13.60 17.62 -11.15
CA SER A 298 -12.67 16.51 -11.02
C SER A 298 -11.27 17.03 -10.79
N VAL A 299 -10.61 16.48 -9.78
CA VAL A 299 -9.21 16.76 -9.47
C VAL A 299 -8.44 15.49 -9.72
N ILE A 300 -7.47 15.55 -10.61
CA ILE A 300 -6.60 14.43 -10.93
C ILE A 300 -5.19 14.80 -10.52
N PHE A 301 -4.59 13.92 -9.78
CA PHE A 301 -3.24 14.02 -9.34
C PHE A 301 -2.39 12.92 -9.96
N ASP A 302 -1.53 13.31 -10.87
CA ASP A 302 -0.46 12.52 -11.49
C ASP A 302 0.88 12.95 -10.86
N SER A 303 1.88 12.12 -10.95
CA SER A 303 3.20 12.25 -10.32
C SER A 303 3.88 13.63 -10.39
N ALA A 304 3.51 14.51 -11.31
CA ALA A 304 4.13 15.82 -11.53
C ALA A 304 3.17 17.01 -11.42
N LYS A 305 1.85 16.77 -11.47
CA LYS A 305 0.87 17.87 -11.54
C LYS A 305 -0.49 17.50 -10.95
N VAL A 306 -1.22 18.52 -10.56
CA VAL A 306 -2.65 18.46 -10.25
C VAL A 306 -3.41 19.12 -11.39
N GLU A 307 -4.31 18.40 -12.01
CA GLU A 307 -5.15 18.85 -13.11
C GLU A 307 -6.59 19.03 -12.63
N LEU A 308 -7.21 20.13 -12.99
CA LEU A 308 -8.61 20.42 -12.68
C LEU A 308 -9.46 20.40 -13.93
N TYR A 309 -10.57 19.70 -13.82
CA TYR A 309 -11.62 19.64 -14.85
C TYR A 309 -12.98 19.96 -14.26
N SER A 310 -13.86 20.60 -15.05
CA SER A 310 -15.26 20.81 -14.68
C SER A 310 -16.21 20.34 -15.76
N ILE A 311 -17.42 19.97 -15.33
CA ILE A 311 -18.55 19.71 -16.22
C ILE A 311 -19.83 20.24 -15.56
N SER A 312 -20.67 20.93 -16.34
CA SER A 312 -21.92 21.50 -15.84
C SER A 312 -22.89 20.41 -15.36
N TYR A 313 -23.62 20.69 -14.30
CA TYR A 313 -24.61 19.80 -13.71
C TYR A 313 -26.04 20.20 -14.12
N PRO A 314 -26.95 19.28 -14.47
CA PRO A 314 -26.67 17.87 -14.67
C PRO A 314 -25.94 17.62 -16.01
N PRO A 315 -24.94 16.76 -16.05
CA PRO A 315 -24.28 16.41 -17.29
C PRO A 315 -25.24 15.63 -18.19
N ILE A 316 -25.21 15.92 -19.47
CA ILE A 316 -26.03 15.20 -20.45
C ILE A 316 -25.36 13.86 -20.74
N SER A 317 -26.06 12.78 -20.46
CA SER A 317 -25.66 11.46 -20.87
C SER A 317 -26.25 11.15 -22.24
N GLU A 318 -25.47 10.53 -23.11
CA GLU A 318 -26.06 9.80 -24.23
C GLU A 318 -26.85 8.61 -23.69
N THR A 319 -27.90 8.24 -24.43
CA THR A 319 -28.64 7.01 -24.16
C THR A 319 -27.65 5.86 -24.02
N ALA A 320 -27.76 5.13 -22.92
CA ALA A 320 -26.87 4.02 -22.62
C ALA A 320 -26.70 3.15 -23.87
N GLU A 321 -25.55 3.20 -24.51
CA GLU A 321 -25.11 2.06 -25.29
C GLU A 321 -24.92 0.94 -24.28
N VAL A 322 -25.85 0.04 -24.31
CA VAL A 322 -25.84 -1.22 -23.61
C VAL A 322 -24.68 -2.00 -24.18
N TYR A 323 -23.52 -1.88 -23.58
CA TYR A 323 -22.44 -2.84 -23.83
C TYR A 323 -22.88 -4.18 -23.21
N THR A 324 -23.78 -4.88 -23.90
CA THR A 324 -23.90 -6.31 -23.72
C THR A 324 -22.58 -6.88 -24.24
N GLU A 325 -21.73 -7.44 -23.38
CA GLU A 325 -20.93 -8.56 -23.85
C GLU A 325 -21.94 -9.52 -24.50
N ASN A 326 -21.88 -9.64 -25.80
CA ASN A 326 -22.34 -10.82 -26.48
C ASN A 326 -21.51 -11.96 -25.88
N ASN A 327 -21.99 -12.52 -24.78
CA ASN A 327 -21.75 -13.91 -24.51
C ASN A 327 -22.46 -14.67 -25.66
N ASP A 328 -21.83 -14.69 -26.81
CA ASP A 328 -21.85 -15.87 -27.65
C ASP A 328 -21.16 -16.97 -26.82
N SER A 329 -21.83 -17.36 -25.77
CA SER A 329 -21.78 -18.74 -25.32
C SER A 329 -22.51 -19.53 -26.40
N GLY A 330 -21.90 -19.64 -27.56
CA GLY A 330 -22.01 -20.83 -28.32
C GLY A 330 -21.74 -21.91 -27.29
N GLU A 331 -22.78 -22.60 -26.87
CA GLU A 331 -22.64 -23.86 -26.17
C GLU A 331 -21.69 -24.69 -26.99
N ASN A 332 -20.37 -24.51 -26.74
CA ASN A 332 -19.39 -25.42 -27.21
C ASN A 332 -19.64 -26.71 -26.46
N ASN A 333 -20.51 -27.54 -27.05
CA ASN A 333 -20.68 -28.95 -26.74
C ASN A 333 -19.36 -29.73 -26.93
N PHE A 334 -18.25 -29.04 -27.05
CA PHE A 334 -16.89 -29.61 -27.11
C PHE A 334 -16.49 -30.34 -25.82
N LEU A 335 -17.06 -29.94 -24.68
CA LEU A 335 -16.86 -30.65 -23.40
C LEU A 335 -17.46 -32.06 -23.41
N VAL A 336 -18.54 -32.27 -24.13
CA VAL A 336 -19.16 -33.61 -24.24
C VAL A 336 -18.29 -34.58 -25.05
N PHE A 337 -17.47 -34.07 -25.97
CA PHE A 337 -16.52 -34.88 -26.73
C PHE A 337 -15.19 -35.11 -25.99
N LEU A 338 -14.86 -34.29 -24.98
CA LEU A 338 -13.64 -34.47 -24.19
C LEU A 338 -13.76 -35.56 -23.12
N ILE A 339 -14.95 -35.84 -22.63
CA ILE A 339 -15.16 -36.86 -21.57
C ILE A 339 -14.70 -38.25 -22.03
N PRO A 340 -15.05 -38.79 -23.23
CA PRO A 340 -14.52 -40.07 -23.68
C PRO A 340 -13.00 -40.09 -23.89
N ILE A 341 -12.43 -38.95 -24.35
CA ILE A 341 -10.98 -38.82 -24.57
C ILE A 341 -10.24 -38.82 -23.20
N PHE A 342 -10.80 -38.15 -22.17
CA PHE A 342 -10.22 -38.17 -20.83
C PHE A 342 -10.28 -39.57 -20.18
N ILE A 343 -11.37 -40.31 -20.40
CA ILE A 343 -11.50 -41.69 -19.90
C ILE A 343 -10.51 -42.61 -20.65
N LEU A 344 -10.27 -42.40 -21.94
CA LEU A 344 -9.32 -43.21 -22.72
C LEU A 344 -7.87 -42.90 -22.31
N ILE A 345 -7.53 -41.63 -22.04
CA ILE A 345 -6.21 -41.23 -21.57
C ILE A 345 -5.98 -41.70 -20.12
N ALA A 346 -6.99 -41.59 -19.24
CA ALA A 346 -6.89 -42.11 -17.89
C ALA A 346 -6.76 -43.65 -17.87
N GLY A 347 -7.49 -44.34 -18.73
CA GLY A 347 -7.39 -45.80 -18.88
C GLY A 347 -6.01 -46.23 -19.41
N THR A 348 -5.47 -45.54 -20.39
CA THR A 348 -4.13 -45.85 -20.94
C THR A 348 -3.01 -45.47 -19.96
N THR A 349 -3.13 -44.39 -19.21
CA THR A 349 -2.15 -44.04 -18.16
C THR A 349 -2.16 -45.01 -17.01
N ILE A 350 -3.33 -45.48 -16.54
CA ILE A 350 -3.43 -46.53 -15.51
C ILE A 350 -2.86 -47.83 -16.04
N PHE A 351 -3.13 -48.22 -17.29
CA PHE A 351 -2.58 -49.44 -17.90
C PHE A 351 -1.04 -49.37 -18.07
N VAL A 352 -0.51 -48.22 -18.44
CA VAL A 352 0.94 -47.97 -18.53
C VAL A 352 1.59 -47.96 -17.13
N PHE A 353 0.89 -47.39 -16.12
CA PHE A 353 1.36 -47.40 -14.73
C PHE A 353 1.39 -48.80 -14.11
N LEU A 354 0.38 -49.63 -14.38
CA LEU A 354 0.33 -51.01 -13.91
C LEU A 354 1.35 -51.92 -14.63
N LYS A 355 1.75 -51.60 -15.86
CA LYS A 355 2.75 -52.37 -16.62
C LYS A 355 4.20 -51.94 -16.35
N LYS A 356 4.44 -50.75 -15.77
CA LYS A 356 5.75 -50.24 -15.38
C LYS A 356 6.14 -50.45 -13.93
N GLY A 357 5.40 -51.26 -13.21
CA GLY A 357 5.71 -51.65 -11.83
C GLY A 357 6.89 -52.61 -11.71
N LYS A 358 8.00 -52.36 -12.38
CA LYS A 358 9.34 -52.89 -12.10
C LYS A 358 10.35 -52.23 -13.03
N LEU A 359 10.82 -51.04 -12.66
CA LEU A 359 12.14 -50.54 -13.07
C LEU A 359 12.51 -49.34 -12.19
N ASN A 360 13.45 -49.57 -11.37
CA ASN A 360 14.34 -48.72 -10.61
C ASN A 360 14.09 -47.21 -10.54
N THR A 361 13.82 -46.79 -9.34
CA THR A 361 14.16 -45.52 -8.70
C THR A 361 15.49 -44.94 -9.16
N GLY A 362 15.40 -43.87 -9.92
CA GLY A 362 16.54 -43.08 -10.37
C GLY A 362 16.07 -41.84 -11.11
N VAL A 363 15.05 -41.13 -10.56
CA VAL A 363 14.71 -39.80 -11.04
C VAL A 363 15.16 -38.83 -9.98
N SER A 364 16.21 -38.12 -10.36
CA SER A 364 16.81 -37.02 -9.62
C SER A 364 15.76 -36.05 -9.06
N GLU A 365 15.87 -35.77 -7.78
CA GLU A 365 15.38 -34.56 -7.13
C GLU A 365 16.02 -33.32 -7.78
N ALA A 366 15.45 -32.87 -8.88
CA ALA A 366 15.92 -31.69 -9.58
C ALA A 366 14.79 -30.73 -9.95
N ALA A 367 13.74 -30.65 -9.13
CA ALA A 367 12.61 -29.77 -9.40
C ALA A 367 12.08 -29.02 -8.17
N ASN A 368 12.89 -28.78 -7.14
CA ASN A 368 12.62 -27.80 -6.08
C ASN A 368 13.95 -27.27 -5.52
N LYS A 369 14.84 -26.80 -6.37
CA LYS A 369 15.87 -25.87 -5.92
C LYS A 369 15.25 -24.47 -6.01
N GLU A 370 14.76 -23.97 -4.86
CA GLU A 370 14.82 -22.54 -4.61
C GLU A 370 16.20 -22.08 -5.08
N VAL A 371 16.21 -21.11 -6.00
CA VAL A 371 17.46 -20.46 -6.39
C VAL A 371 17.88 -19.63 -5.19
N SER A 372 18.52 -20.27 -4.21
CA SER A 372 19.21 -19.55 -3.17
C SER A 372 20.42 -18.90 -3.83
N TYR A 373 20.32 -17.59 -4.06
CA TYR A 373 21.52 -16.78 -4.19
C TYR A 373 22.26 -16.92 -2.86
N ASN A 374 23.25 -17.83 -2.82
CA ASN A 374 24.06 -18.07 -1.64
C ASN A 374 24.99 -16.86 -1.44
N PHE A 375 24.43 -15.73 -1.00
CA PHE A 375 25.21 -14.75 -0.29
C PHE A 375 25.54 -15.36 1.07
N ILE A 376 26.81 -15.61 1.29
CA ILE A 376 27.33 -16.08 2.57
C ILE A 376 27.11 -14.92 3.55
N VAL A 377 25.97 -14.91 4.25
CA VAL A 377 25.82 -14.09 5.45
C VAL A 377 26.97 -14.48 6.36
N ARG A 378 27.95 -13.60 6.52
CA ARG A 378 29.08 -13.86 7.41
C ARG A 378 28.49 -14.04 8.81
N ARG A 379 28.62 -15.22 9.37
CA ARG A 379 28.28 -15.53 10.76
C ARG A 379 29.29 -14.78 11.65
N ASN A 380 28.98 -13.54 11.94
CA ASN A 380 29.82 -12.73 12.82
C ASN A 380 29.47 -13.08 14.27
N LYS A 381 30.48 -13.28 15.09
CA LYS A 381 30.31 -13.42 16.55
C LYS A 381 29.71 -12.13 17.11
N ASN A 382 28.98 -12.22 18.20
CA ASN A 382 28.30 -11.11 18.86
C ASN A 382 27.50 -10.24 17.88
N SER A 383 26.58 -10.84 17.12
CA SER A 383 25.84 -10.10 16.10
C SER A 383 24.35 -10.38 16.13
N VAL A 384 23.57 -9.37 15.79
CA VAL A 384 22.15 -9.46 15.51
C VAL A 384 21.93 -9.04 14.06
N ASN A 385 21.43 -9.95 13.24
CA ASN A 385 21.16 -9.71 11.84
C ASN A 385 19.65 -9.76 11.62
N LEU A 386 19.12 -8.70 11.01
CA LEU A 386 17.69 -8.56 10.71
C LEU A 386 17.39 -8.59 9.20
N PHE A 387 18.39 -8.28 8.36
CA PHE A 387 18.26 -8.47 6.92
C PHE A 387 18.48 -9.95 6.52
N GLY A 388 17.52 -10.54 5.81
CA GLY A 388 17.50 -11.96 5.43
C GLY A 388 16.91 -12.89 6.48
N GLY A 389 16.28 -12.34 7.52
CA GLY A 389 15.70 -13.07 8.65
C GLY A 389 16.27 -12.60 9.97
N LEU A 390 15.88 -13.23 11.09
CA LEU A 390 16.44 -12.91 12.40
C LEU A 390 17.45 -13.96 12.83
N TRP A 391 18.68 -13.52 13.02
CA TRP A 391 19.79 -14.36 13.48
C TRP A 391 20.53 -13.64 14.61
N ILE A 392 20.73 -14.34 15.71
CA ILE A 392 21.50 -13.83 16.86
C ILE A 392 22.64 -14.80 17.13
N TYR A 393 23.86 -14.32 17.04
CA TYR A 393 25.07 -15.11 17.31
C TYR A 393 25.75 -14.63 18.59
N ASP A 394 26.09 -15.58 19.45
CA ASP A 394 26.83 -15.31 20.69
C ASP A 394 28.32 -15.01 20.43
N LYS A 395 29.08 -14.77 21.51
CA LYS A 395 30.51 -14.52 21.46
C LYS A 395 31.33 -15.66 20.85
N ASP A 396 30.84 -16.88 20.88
CA ASP A 396 31.49 -18.05 20.32
C ASP A 396 31.07 -18.30 18.87
N GLY A 397 30.05 -17.59 18.38
CA GLY A 397 29.47 -17.71 17.04
C GLY A 397 28.36 -18.76 16.95
N ASN A 398 27.83 -19.19 18.10
CA ASN A 398 26.67 -20.09 18.11
C ASN A 398 25.37 -19.29 17.90
N GLU A 399 24.47 -19.85 17.13
CA GLU A 399 23.16 -19.25 16.88
C GLU A 399 22.23 -19.54 18.08
N ILE A 400 21.72 -18.46 18.71
CA ILE A 400 20.90 -18.56 19.92
C ILE A 400 19.41 -18.31 19.69
N PHE A 401 19.03 -17.70 18.57
CA PHE A 401 17.65 -17.29 18.31
C PHE A 401 16.69 -18.48 18.18
N GLN A 402 17.14 -19.61 17.59
CA GLN A 402 16.30 -20.79 17.44
C GLN A 402 15.88 -21.39 18.79
N SER A 403 16.70 -21.21 19.82
CA SER A 403 16.43 -21.69 21.19
C SER A 403 15.33 -20.88 21.90
N LEU A 404 14.99 -19.67 21.40
CA LEU A 404 13.96 -18.83 21.97
C LEU A 404 12.55 -19.32 21.56
N SER A 405 11.63 -19.32 22.52
CA SER A 405 10.22 -19.58 22.20
C SER A 405 9.64 -18.46 21.29
N PRO A 406 8.59 -18.76 20.50
CA PRO A 406 7.96 -17.74 19.62
C PRO A 406 7.62 -16.44 20.36
N LYS A 407 7.10 -16.54 21.57
CA LYS A 407 6.75 -15.38 22.40
C LYS A 407 7.98 -14.57 22.84
N LEU A 408 9.11 -15.21 23.15
CA LEU A 408 10.35 -14.50 23.49
C LEU A 408 10.97 -13.82 22.27
N LYS A 409 10.86 -14.45 21.09
CA LYS A 409 11.25 -13.86 19.81
C LYS A 409 10.48 -12.56 19.52
N GLU A 410 9.18 -12.60 19.72
CA GLU A 410 8.29 -11.45 19.54
C GLU A 410 8.63 -10.32 20.50
N ILE A 411 8.80 -10.62 21.80
CA ILE A 411 9.18 -9.62 22.81
C ILE A 411 10.53 -8.98 22.49
N PHE A 412 11.54 -9.80 22.11
CA PHE A 412 12.86 -9.31 21.74
C PHE A 412 12.77 -8.33 20.57
N LEU A 413 12.10 -8.72 19.48
CA LEU A 413 11.95 -7.87 18.29
C LEU A 413 11.21 -6.58 18.60
N LEU A 414 10.13 -6.65 19.37
CA LEU A 414 9.33 -5.48 19.70
C LEU A 414 10.16 -4.46 20.50
N ILE A 415 10.90 -4.92 21.54
CA ILE A 415 11.77 -4.05 22.31
C ILE A 415 12.92 -3.52 21.43
N LEU A 416 13.55 -4.37 20.62
CA LEU A 416 14.68 -3.99 19.76
C LEU A 416 14.28 -2.88 18.77
N ILE A 417 13.19 -3.10 18.01
CA ILE A 417 12.70 -2.14 17.01
C ILE A 417 12.34 -0.80 17.67
N ARG A 418 11.73 -0.85 18.86
CA ARG A 418 11.39 0.37 19.61
C ARG A 418 12.62 1.08 20.16
N SER A 419 13.67 0.33 20.51
CA SER A 419 14.93 0.90 21.01
C SER A 419 15.76 1.56 19.92
N LEU A 420 15.73 1.03 18.70
CA LEU A 420 16.53 1.51 17.57
C LEU A 420 15.78 2.48 16.64
N GLY A 421 14.46 2.58 16.75
CA GLY A 421 13.63 3.46 15.90
C GLY A 421 13.90 4.96 16.11
N ASN A 422 13.28 5.80 15.30
CA ASN A 422 13.56 7.25 15.19
C ASN A 422 13.51 8.07 16.49
N HIS A 423 13.09 7.51 17.61
CA HIS A 423 13.05 8.17 18.91
C HIS A 423 13.94 7.51 19.97
N HIS A 424 14.66 6.44 19.66
CA HIS A 424 15.60 5.73 20.56
C HIS A 424 15.11 5.55 22.01
N SER A 425 13.78 5.45 22.20
CA SER A 425 13.18 5.61 23.52
C SER A 425 12.78 4.29 24.19
N GLY A 426 12.77 3.16 23.45
CA GLY A 426 12.30 1.89 24.00
C GLY A 426 10.77 1.76 24.05
N ILE A 427 10.24 0.88 24.92
CA ILE A 427 8.82 0.57 25.03
C ILE A 427 8.37 0.54 26.49
N THR A 428 7.19 1.10 26.80
CA THR A 428 6.63 1.02 28.17
C THR A 428 6.17 -0.40 28.52
N SER A 429 6.05 -0.67 29.83
CA SER A 429 5.52 -1.95 30.28
C SER A 429 4.07 -2.17 29.85
N GLU A 430 3.29 -1.12 29.81
CA GLU A 430 1.87 -1.12 29.42
C GLU A 430 1.73 -1.42 27.92
N GLU A 431 2.48 -0.70 27.06
CA GLU A 431 2.48 -0.91 25.62
C GLU A 431 2.98 -2.32 25.24
N LEU A 432 4.10 -2.76 25.84
CA LEU A 432 4.61 -4.12 25.64
C LEU A 432 3.54 -5.17 25.99
N SER A 433 2.85 -4.95 27.11
CA SER A 433 1.86 -5.91 27.59
C SER A 433 0.60 -5.95 26.72
N SER A 434 0.13 -4.80 26.26
CA SER A 434 -1.06 -4.71 25.41
C SER A 434 -0.86 -5.37 24.03
N ILE A 435 0.36 -5.35 23.52
CA ILE A 435 0.69 -5.99 22.24
C ILE A 435 0.88 -7.50 22.42
N ILE A 436 1.60 -7.91 23.45
CA ILE A 436 2.01 -9.32 23.63
C ILE A 436 0.92 -10.18 24.30
N TRP A 437 0.10 -9.61 25.16
CA TRP A 437 -0.95 -10.31 25.94
C TRP A 437 -2.28 -9.52 25.95
N PRO A 438 -2.92 -9.26 24.78
CA PRO A 438 -4.11 -8.39 24.71
C PRO A 438 -5.30 -8.91 25.52
N ASP A 439 -5.44 -10.24 25.63
CA ASP A 439 -6.62 -10.88 26.23
C ASP A 439 -6.38 -11.38 27.66
N SER A 440 -5.26 -11.01 28.29
CA SER A 440 -4.89 -11.53 29.62
C SER A 440 -5.23 -10.55 30.75
N SER A 441 -5.53 -11.07 31.96
CA SER A 441 -5.77 -10.21 33.12
C SER A 441 -4.52 -9.44 33.55
N PRO A 442 -4.65 -8.24 34.15
CA PRO A 442 -3.52 -7.41 34.55
C PRO A 442 -2.50 -8.12 35.45
N GLU A 443 -2.97 -8.94 36.39
CA GLU A 443 -2.11 -9.71 37.31
C GLU A 443 -1.31 -10.78 36.55
N SER A 444 -1.98 -11.51 35.66
CA SER A 444 -1.36 -12.53 34.82
C SER A 444 -0.32 -11.91 33.89
N VAL A 445 -0.65 -10.77 33.27
CA VAL A 445 0.26 -10.04 32.38
C VAL A 445 1.53 -9.61 33.10
N LYS A 446 1.42 -9.04 34.30
CA LYS A 446 2.58 -8.60 35.11
C LYS A 446 3.51 -9.76 35.43
N SER A 447 2.95 -10.91 35.82
CA SER A 447 3.74 -12.12 36.13
C SER A 447 4.42 -12.68 34.87
N ASN A 448 3.64 -12.85 33.77
CA ASN A 448 4.15 -13.39 32.50
C ASN A 448 5.26 -12.51 31.90
N ARG A 449 5.09 -11.20 31.93
CA ARG A 449 6.11 -10.24 31.48
C ARG A 449 7.40 -10.38 32.29
N GLY A 450 7.31 -10.43 33.63
CA GLY A 450 8.49 -10.60 34.47
C GLY A 450 9.26 -11.88 34.16
N VAL A 451 8.58 -12.99 34.00
CA VAL A 451 9.18 -14.28 33.62
C VAL A 451 9.82 -14.21 32.23
N ALA A 452 9.11 -13.65 31.24
CA ALA A 452 9.60 -13.54 29.88
C ALA A 452 10.85 -12.66 29.76
N ILE A 453 10.85 -11.49 30.40
CA ILE A 453 12.00 -10.57 30.41
C ILE A 453 13.22 -11.24 31.07
N ASN A 454 13.04 -11.95 32.18
CA ASN A 454 14.15 -12.65 32.84
C ASN A 454 14.73 -13.76 31.97
N LYS A 455 13.88 -14.54 31.27
CA LYS A 455 14.33 -15.55 30.30
C LYS A 455 15.09 -14.92 29.15
N LEU A 456 14.61 -13.79 28.64
CA LEU A 456 15.24 -13.07 27.52
C LEU A 456 16.62 -12.51 27.96
N ARG A 457 16.73 -11.89 29.13
CA ARG A 457 18.03 -11.45 29.69
C ARG A 457 19.03 -12.60 29.80
N LYS A 458 18.56 -13.75 30.30
CA LYS A 458 19.41 -14.94 30.41
C LYS A 458 19.89 -15.43 29.04
N ALA A 459 19.04 -15.40 28.02
CA ALA A 459 19.45 -15.80 26.68
C ALA A 459 20.43 -14.81 26.06
N LEU A 460 20.20 -13.50 26.23
CA LEU A 460 21.08 -12.45 25.69
C LEU A 460 22.41 -12.33 26.43
N SER A 461 22.54 -12.86 27.66
CA SER A 461 23.79 -12.78 28.43
C SER A 461 24.99 -13.48 27.79
N SER A 462 24.76 -14.36 26.80
CA SER A 462 25.81 -15.00 26.00
C SER A 462 26.33 -14.13 24.86
N VAL A 463 25.63 -13.02 24.54
CA VAL A 463 26.02 -12.06 23.50
C VAL A 463 26.66 -10.86 24.18
N GLU A 464 27.95 -10.70 24.02
CA GLU A 464 28.66 -9.57 24.60
C GLU A 464 28.25 -8.26 23.91
N GLY A 465 28.00 -7.20 24.71
CA GLY A 465 27.65 -5.89 24.19
C GLY A 465 26.18 -5.70 23.86
N ILE A 466 25.29 -6.62 24.29
CA ILE A 466 23.83 -6.45 24.18
C ILE A 466 23.21 -6.53 25.56
N ASP A 467 22.58 -5.43 25.99
CA ASP A 467 21.94 -5.33 27.28
C ASP A 467 20.43 -5.00 27.15
N LEU A 468 19.60 -5.74 27.90
CA LEU A 468 18.19 -5.45 28.07
C LEU A 468 17.95 -4.74 29.40
N GLU A 469 17.74 -3.45 29.35
CA GLU A 469 17.58 -2.57 30.49
C GLU A 469 16.13 -2.12 30.71
N PHE A 470 15.83 -1.71 31.95
CA PHE A 470 14.64 -0.96 32.27
C PHE A 470 15.07 0.38 32.85
N SER A 471 14.96 1.43 32.04
CA SER A 471 15.39 2.79 32.40
C SER A 471 14.28 3.77 32.03
N GLU A 472 14.03 4.78 32.87
CA GLU A 472 13.01 5.82 32.66
C GLU A 472 11.60 5.27 32.34
N LYS A 473 11.22 4.16 32.97
CA LYS A 473 9.97 3.40 32.75
C LYS A 473 9.87 2.71 31.38
N LEU A 474 10.97 2.60 30.64
CA LEU A 474 11.04 1.97 29.33
C LEU A 474 11.93 0.73 29.35
N TRP A 475 11.52 -0.29 28.62
CA TRP A 475 12.36 -1.42 28.24
C TRP A 475 13.17 -1.04 27.01
N ILE A 476 14.51 -1.19 27.09
CA ILE A 476 15.45 -0.75 26.06
C ILE A 476 16.47 -1.85 25.83
N ILE A 477 16.77 -2.16 24.56
CA ILE A 477 17.94 -2.95 24.17
C ILE A 477 19.03 -1.97 23.73
N ARG A 478 20.18 -2.04 24.41
CA ARG A 478 21.38 -1.23 24.08
C ARG A 478 22.46 -2.08 23.47
N PHE A 479 23.15 -1.48 22.51
CA PHE A 479 24.35 -2.02 21.92
C PHE A 479 25.55 -1.24 22.42
N SER A 480 26.59 -1.95 22.90
CA SER A 480 27.87 -1.41 23.29
C SER A 480 29.01 -2.00 22.44
N ASN A 481 30.24 -1.57 22.69
CA ASN A 481 31.42 -2.04 21.96
C ASN A 481 31.51 -3.58 22.00
N GLY A 482 31.65 -4.21 20.83
CA GLY A 482 31.76 -5.65 20.70
C GLY A 482 30.57 -6.34 20.05
N ALA A 483 29.40 -5.71 20.06
CA ALA A 483 28.21 -6.23 19.36
C ALA A 483 27.93 -5.46 18.07
N SER A 484 27.49 -6.17 17.03
CA SER A 484 27.07 -5.59 15.75
C SER A 484 25.59 -5.85 15.49
N CYS A 485 24.95 -4.91 14.78
CA CYS A 485 23.58 -5.07 14.32
C CYS A 485 23.43 -4.40 12.95
N ASP A 486 23.09 -5.19 11.93
CA ASP A 486 22.92 -4.72 10.56
C ASP A 486 21.85 -3.63 10.43
N TYR A 487 20.76 -3.73 11.19
CA TYR A 487 19.73 -2.70 11.21
C TYR A 487 20.20 -1.39 11.84
N LEU A 488 21.02 -1.46 12.90
CA LEU A 488 21.64 -0.26 13.49
C LEU A 488 22.59 0.41 12.49
N ASP A 489 23.35 -0.40 11.74
CA ASP A 489 24.26 0.11 10.72
C ASP A 489 23.51 0.72 9.54
N TYR A 490 22.38 0.12 9.13
CA TYR A 490 21.45 0.74 8.19
C TYR A 490 20.92 2.10 8.67
N LEU A 491 20.52 2.22 9.94
CA LEU A 491 20.05 3.49 10.51
C LEU A 491 21.15 4.55 10.52
N LYS A 492 22.39 4.18 10.79
CA LYS A 492 23.55 5.10 10.71
C LYS A 492 23.78 5.58 9.28
N LEU A 493 23.74 4.68 8.29
CA LEU A 493 23.83 5.07 6.88
C LEU A 493 22.72 6.06 6.48
N LYS A 494 21.51 5.86 6.99
CA LYS A 494 20.38 6.75 6.71
C LYS A 494 20.54 8.15 7.32
N THR A 495 21.18 8.27 8.48
CA THR A 495 21.39 9.57 9.16
C THR A 495 22.55 10.37 8.59
N ASN A 496 23.56 9.72 8.04
CA ASN A 496 24.78 10.35 7.52
C ASN A 496 24.64 10.85 6.05
N LYS A 497 23.44 11.23 5.63
CA LYS A 497 23.12 11.68 4.25
C LYS A 497 23.97 12.84 3.70
N GLN A 498 24.86 13.45 4.51
CA GLN A 498 25.75 14.54 4.06
C GLN A 498 27.07 14.04 3.45
N ASP A 499 27.44 12.75 3.63
CA ASP A 499 28.75 12.23 3.25
C ASP A 499 28.72 11.20 2.09
N ILE A 500 27.65 11.17 1.30
CA ILE A 500 27.52 10.21 0.18
C ILE A 500 28.65 10.35 -0.88
N ASN A 501 29.30 11.48 -0.94
CA ASN A 501 30.38 11.75 -1.91
C ASN A 501 31.78 11.22 -1.48
N GLU A 502 31.94 10.63 -0.31
CA GLU A 502 33.20 10.05 0.17
C GLU A 502 33.27 8.51 0.13
N PHE A 503 32.29 7.86 -0.48
CA PHE A 503 32.22 6.40 -0.54
C PHE A 503 33.19 5.83 -1.59
N LYS A 504 34.41 5.50 -1.15
CA LYS A 504 35.38 4.65 -1.88
C LYS A 504 35.01 3.16 -1.73
N ASP A 505 35.77 2.26 -2.33
CA ASP A 505 35.54 0.79 -2.35
C ASP A 505 35.12 0.13 -1.01
N GLU A 506 35.51 0.69 0.12
CA GLU A 506 35.07 0.26 1.45
C GLU A 506 33.54 0.35 1.65
N SER A 507 32.85 1.26 0.96
CA SER A 507 31.43 1.52 1.11
C SER A 507 30.54 0.43 0.50
N PHE A 508 30.93 -0.11 -0.66
CA PHE A 508 30.15 -1.21 -1.26
C PHE A 508 30.18 -2.47 -0.39
N GLN A 509 31.32 -2.74 0.26
CA GLN A 509 31.43 -3.85 1.20
C GLN A 509 30.49 -3.65 2.41
N THR A 510 30.33 -2.42 2.90
CA THR A 510 29.39 -2.08 3.98
C THR A 510 27.94 -2.33 3.53
N ILE A 511 27.55 -1.85 2.34
CA ILE A 511 26.23 -2.09 1.74
C ILE A 511 25.97 -3.59 1.62
N SER A 512 26.93 -4.33 1.07
CA SER A 512 26.84 -5.78 0.90
C SER A 512 26.73 -6.52 2.24
N ASN A 513 27.39 -6.04 3.28
CA ASN A 513 27.31 -6.62 4.61
C ASN A 513 25.94 -6.39 5.27
N ILE A 514 25.33 -5.22 5.06
CA ILE A 514 24.03 -4.87 5.64
C ILE A 514 22.91 -5.57 4.86
N PHE A 515 22.85 -5.38 3.54
CA PHE A 515 21.72 -5.78 2.72
C PHE A 515 21.85 -7.13 2.03
N GLY A 516 23.02 -7.78 2.11
CA GLY A 516 23.29 -9.04 1.40
C GLY A 516 22.44 -10.22 1.88
N GLY A 517 21.77 -10.11 3.02
CA GLY A 517 20.77 -11.07 3.49
C GLY A 517 19.43 -10.96 2.76
N GLY A 518 19.12 -9.81 2.14
CA GLY A 518 17.84 -9.54 1.48
C GLY A 518 16.81 -8.97 2.44
N GLU A 519 15.53 -9.28 2.22
CA GLU A 519 14.40 -8.71 2.93
C GLU A 519 14.57 -8.64 4.46
N PHE A 520 14.21 -7.49 5.04
CA PHE A 520 14.23 -7.28 6.48
C PHE A 520 13.27 -8.25 7.19
N LEU A 521 13.79 -9.01 8.16
CA LEU A 521 13.05 -10.02 8.93
C LEU A 521 12.26 -11.02 8.05
N LYS A 522 12.89 -11.51 6.98
CA LYS A 522 12.32 -12.51 6.08
C LYS A 522 11.79 -13.71 6.86
N GLY A 523 10.56 -14.15 6.55
CA GLY A 523 9.93 -15.29 7.19
C GLY A 523 9.42 -15.05 8.61
N ILE A 524 9.49 -13.82 9.14
CA ILE A 524 8.90 -13.43 10.42
C ILE A 524 7.72 -12.51 10.18
N SER A 525 6.57 -12.82 10.77
CA SER A 525 5.35 -12.03 10.66
C SER A 525 4.70 -11.89 12.03
N TYR A 526 4.44 -10.64 12.43
CA TYR A 526 3.64 -10.25 13.58
C TYR A 526 2.82 -9.03 13.19
N ASP A 527 1.59 -8.94 13.66
CA ASP A 527 0.67 -7.85 13.28
C ASP A 527 1.26 -6.45 13.46
N TRP A 528 2.04 -6.20 14.48
CA TRP A 528 2.72 -4.94 14.73
C TRP A 528 3.97 -4.70 13.87
N LEU A 529 4.55 -5.74 13.27
CA LEU A 529 5.85 -5.71 12.60
C LEU A 529 5.75 -5.51 11.07
N ASP A 530 4.73 -6.06 10.41
CA ASP A 530 4.69 -6.16 8.94
C ASP A 530 4.74 -4.80 8.23
N SER A 531 4.11 -3.76 8.82
CA SER A 531 4.21 -2.40 8.27
C SER A 531 5.62 -1.84 8.32
N ILE A 532 6.34 -2.16 9.38
CA ILE A 532 7.72 -1.73 9.59
C ILE A 532 8.62 -2.43 8.56
N LYS A 533 8.40 -3.74 8.37
CA LYS A 533 9.12 -4.52 7.35
C LYS A 533 8.92 -3.94 5.95
N PHE A 534 7.67 -3.68 5.59
CA PHE A 534 7.35 -3.10 4.29
C PHE A 534 8.03 -1.75 4.08
N ALA A 535 7.95 -0.87 5.07
CA ALA A 535 8.59 0.44 5.00
C ALA A 535 10.11 0.33 4.85
N ILE A 536 10.75 -0.52 5.67
CA ILE A 536 12.21 -0.71 5.64
C ILE A 536 12.63 -1.36 4.31
N ASN A 537 11.91 -2.36 3.80
CA ASN A 537 12.23 -3.00 2.53
C ASN A 537 12.14 -2.03 1.35
N ASN A 538 11.08 -1.23 1.28
CA ASN A 538 10.93 -0.22 0.23
C ASN A 538 11.99 0.89 0.33
N GLU A 539 12.29 1.35 1.55
CA GLU A 539 13.37 2.31 1.77
C GLU A 539 14.73 1.72 1.37
N ALA A 540 14.99 0.44 1.69
CA ALA A 540 16.21 -0.25 1.32
C ALA A 540 16.37 -0.38 -0.20
N ILE A 541 15.31 -0.78 -0.92
CA ILE A 541 15.33 -0.85 -2.38
C ILE A 541 15.59 0.55 -2.97
N THR A 542 14.88 1.57 -2.50
CA THR A 542 15.05 2.95 -2.96
C THR A 542 16.47 3.45 -2.72
N PHE A 543 17.04 3.16 -1.53
CA PHE A 543 18.41 3.49 -1.18
C PHE A 543 19.42 2.78 -2.09
N LEU A 544 19.26 1.48 -2.31
CA LEU A 544 20.12 0.69 -3.19
C LEU A 544 20.08 1.15 -4.65
N LYS A 545 18.91 1.53 -5.16
CA LYS A 545 18.75 2.05 -6.52
C LYS A 545 19.42 3.41 -6.74
N GLN A 546 19.63 4.21 -5.71
CA GLN A 546 20.40 5.46 -5.84
C GLN A 546 21.84 5.23 -6.33
N TYR A 547 22.40 4.05 -6.07
CA TYR A 547 23.73 3.68 -6.56
C TYR A 547 23.75 3.28 -8.04
N PHE A 548 22.61 3.15 -8.72
CA PHE A 548 22.60 2.90 -10.17
C PHE A 548 23.17 4.07 -10.97
N ASP A 549 23.09 5.29 -10.44
CA ASP A 549 23.57 6.52 -11.06
C ASP A 549 24.99 6.92 -10.55
N ASP A 550 25.57 6.15 -9.64
CA ASP A 550 26.91 6.45 -9.09
C ASP A 550 28.02 5.91 -10.03
N ASN A 551 28.74 6.83 -10.65
CA ASN A 551 29.76 6.51 -11.65
C ASN A 551 30.96 5.71 -11.08
N GLU A 552 31.32 5.83 -9.80
CA GLU A 552 32.47 5.14 -9.22
C GLU A 552 32.18 3.65 -8.94
N ILE A 553 31.03 3.33 -8.37
CA ILE A 553 30.58 1.93 -8.17
C ILE A 553 30.35 1.25 -9.52
N PHE A 554 29.91 2.02 -10.52
CA PHE A 554 29.61 1.54 -11.87
C PHE A 554 30.84 1.22 -12.74
N GLN A 555 32.03 1.60 -12.33
CA GLN A 555 33.25 1.18 -13.02
C GLN A 555 33.61 -0.29 -12.74
N ASP A 556 33.24 -0.83 -11.56
CA ASP A 556 33.41 -2.24 -11.22
C ASP A 556 32.17 -3.07 -11.61
N PHE A 557 32.31 -3.86 -12.66
CA PHE A 557 31.24 -4.73 -13.14
C PHE A 557 30.78 -5.78 -12.12
N ASP A 558 31.68 -6.32 -11.29
CA ASP A 558 31.33 -7.33 -10.29
C ASP A 558 30.53 -6.70 -9.13
N ASN A 559 30.83 -5.47 -8.73
CA ASN A 559 30.06 -4.72 -7.74
C ASN A 559 28.68 -4.35 -8.28
N ARG A 560 28.58 -3.96 -9.55
CA ARG A 560 27.32 -3.69 -10.23
C ARG A 560 26.41 -4.92 -10.25
N ILE A 561 26.94 -6.08 -10.63
CA ILE A 561 26.20 -7.34 -10.62
C ILE A 561 25.74 -7.69 -9.22
N LYS A 562 26.60 -7.57 -8.21
CA LYS A 562 26.26 -7.82 -6.81
C LYS A 562 25.16 -6.89 -6.29
N LEU A 563 25.19 -5.60 -6.66
CA LEU A 563 24.15 -4.64 -6.29
C LEU A 563 22.79 -5.06 -6.86
N CYS A 564 22.76 -5.45 -8.15
CA CYS A 564 21.55 -5.98 -8.76
C CYS A 564 21.06 -7.25 -8.05
N ASP A 565 21.98 -8.15 -7.68
CA ASP A 565 21.64 -9.38 -6.95
C ASP A 565 21.03 -9.05 -5.58
N ILE A 566 21.59 -8.08 -4.86
CA ILE A 566 21.04 -7.63 -3.58
C ILE A 566 19.60 -7.10 -3.76
N ILE A 567 19.35 -6.24 -4.75
CA ILE A 567 18.01 -5.71 -5.01
C ILE A 567 17.02 -6.85 -5.33
N LEU A 568 17.45 -7.82 -6.15
CA LEU A 568 16.63 -8.99 -6.50
C LEU A 568 16.34 -9.94 -5.30
N LEU A 569 17.08 -9.83 -4.20
CA LEU A 569 16.75 -10.50 -2.94
C LEU A 569 15.58 -9.82 -2.20
N PHE A 570 15.36 -8.52 -2.41
CA PHE A 570 14.22 -7.77 -1.87
C PHE A 570 13.00 -7.84 -2.78
N ASP A 571 13.20 -7.70 -4.09
CA ASP A 571 12.17 -7.82 -5.11
C ASP A 571 12.70 -8.69 -6.26
N SER A 572 12.29 -9.95 -6.27
CA SER A 572 12.75 -10.95 -7.24
C SER A 572 12.37 -10.65 -8.70
N VAL A 573 11.48 -9.68 -8.89
CA VAL A 573 10.97 -9.27 -10.22
C VAL A 573 11.23 -7.79 -10.53
N ASP A 574 12.20 -7.17 -9.83
CA ASP A 574 12.63 -5.81 -10.14
C ASP A 574 13.23 -5.73 -11.56
N GLN A 575 12.52 -4.99 -12.43
CA GLN A 575 12.85 -4.92 -13.86
C GLN A 575 14.11 -4.10 -14.13
N GLU A 576 14.41 -3.08 -13.34
CA GLU A 576 15.60 -2.25 -13.50
C GLU A 576 16.85 -3.02 -13.10
N ALA A 577 16.80 -3.72 -11.98
CA ALA A 577 17.90 -4.52 -11.48
C ALA A 577 18.24 -5.68 -12.45
N ILE A 578 17.23 -6.41 -12.94
CA ILE A 578 17.50 -7.51 -13.88
C ILE A 578 18.03 -7.00 -15.23
N LYS A 579 17.50 -5.88 -15.74
CA LYS A 579 17.97 -5.26 -16.97
C LYS A 579 19.44 -4.86 -16.85
N LEU A 580 19.79 -4.15 -15.79
CA LEU A 580 21.16 -3.71 -15.53
C LEU A 580 22.13 -4.90 -15.38
N LYS A 581 21.71 -5.93 -14.64
CA LYS A 581 22.48 -7.17 -14.46
C LYS A 581 22.76 -7.87 -15.79
N ILE A 582 21.74 -8.07 -16.61
CA ILE A 582 21.85 -8.77 -17.90
C ILE A 582 22.75 -7.98 -18.83
N LYS A 583 22.57 -6.66 -18.90
CA LYS A 583 23.41 -5.77 -19.73
C LYS A 583 24.87 -5.85 -19.28
N THR A 584 25.14 -5.69 -18.00
CA THR A 584 26.50 -5.77 -17.44
C THR A 584 27.17 -7.12 -17.72
N LEU A 585 26.45 -8.24 -17.50
CA LEU A 585 26.95 -9.58 -17.81
C LEU A 585 27.25 -9.78 -19.31
N SER A 586 26.43 -9.20 -20.19
CA SER A 586 26.63 -9.25 -21.63
C SER A 586 27.83 -8.44 -22.05
N ASP A 587 28.04 -7.24 -21.52
CA ASP A 587 29.16 -6.35 -21.80
C ASP A 587 30.51 -6.99 -21.44
N ILE A 588 30.56 -7.80 -20.37
CA ILE A 588 31.79 -8.54 -19.99
C ILE A 588 31.87 -9.94 -20.59
N GLY A 589 31.03 -10.24 -21.59
CA GLY A 589 31.07 -11.51 -22.35
C GLY A 589 30.50 -12.73 -21.60
N ARG A 590 29.86 -12.55 -20.43
CA ARG A 590 29.25 -13.64 -19.64
C ARG A 590 27.82 -13.96 -20.10
N HIS A 591 27.62 -14.11 -21.42
CA HIS A 591 26.29 -14.27 -22.05
C HIS A 591 25.48 -15.46 -21.53
N HIS A 592 26.12 -16.58 -21.20
CA HIS A 592 25.43 -17.75 -20.65
C HIS A 592 24.81 -17.43 -19.27
N ILE A 593 25.54 -16.69 -18.42
CA ILE A 593 25.05 -16.29 -17.08
C ILE A 593 23.93 -15.26 -17.23
N ALA A 594 24.06 -14.31 -18.16
CA ALA A 594 23.02 -13.34 -18.48
C ALA A 594 21.71 -14.03 -18.90
N LYS A 595 21.79 -15.01 -19.80
CA LYS A 595 20.62 -15.77 -20.28
C LYS A 595 19.98 -16.62 -19.17
N ASN A 596 20.79 -17.24 -18.31
CA ASN A 596 20.29 -17.98 -17.16
C ASN A 596 19.58 -17.05 -16.17
N SER A 597 20.14 -15.87 -15.88
CA SER A 597 19.52 -14.87 -15.00
C SER A 597 18.17 -14.40 -15.58
N PHE A 598 18.07 -14.18 -16.87
CA PHE A 598 16.82 -13.85 -17.55
C PHE A 598 15.79 -14.97 -17.43
N ASN A 599 16.18 -16.21 -17.71
CA ASN A 599 15.27 -17.35 -17.63
C ASN A 599 14.71 -17.56 -16.22
N LEU A 600 15.52 -17.35 -15.19
CA LEU A 600 15.08 -17.40 -13.80
C LEU A 600 14.10 -16.27 -13.48
N PHE A 601 14.41 -15.07 -13.93
CA PHE A 601 13.55 -13.90 -13.75
C PHE A 601 12.18 -14.09 -14.41
N ILE A 602 12.11 -14.52 -15.68
CA ILE A 602 10.82 -14.72 -16.36
C ILE A 602 10.00 -15.85 -15.75
N SER A 603 10.68 -16.89 -15.23
CA SER A 603 10.00 -17.97 -14.47
C SER A 603 9.37 -17.44 -13.19
N GLU A 604 10.09 -16.60 -12.46
CA GLU A 604 9.61 -16.00 -11.23
C GLU A 604 8.52 -14.95 -11.50
N TYR A 605 8.69 -14.14 -12.55
CA TYR A 605 7.70 -13.18 -13.01
C TYR A 605 6.37 -13.89 -13.35
N LYS A 606 6.44 -14.97 -14.13
CA LYS A 606 5.27 -15.78 -14.46
C LYS A 606 4.64 -16.41 -13.22
N ARG A 607 5.45 -16.88 -12.26
CA ARG A 607 4.96 -17.47 -11.00
C ARG A 607 4.18 -16.46 -10.15
N LEU A 608 4.63 -15.19 -10.10
CA LEU A 608 4.04 -14.14 -9.26
C LEU A 608 2.84 -13.45 -9.91
N TYR A 609 2.89 -13.24 -11.24
CA TYR A 609 1.85 -12.48 -11.94
C TYR A 609 0.94 -13.32 -12.81
N ASP A 610 1.25 -14.62 -12.99
CA ASP A 610 0.59 -15.54 -13.94
C ASP A 610 0.60 -15.03 -15.41
N GLU A 611 1.55 -14.14 -15.72
CA GLU A 611 1.73 -13.49 -17.03
C GLU A 611 3.13 -13.76 -17.57
N GLN A 612 3.27 -13.64 -18.90
CA GLN A 612 4.59 -13.68 -19.52
C GLN A 612 5.23 -12.29 -19.46
N PHE A 613 6.52 -12.26 -19.13
CA PHE A 613 7.26 -11.00 -19.19
C PHE A 613 7.30 -10.47 -20.63
N PRO A 614 6.99 -9.17 -20.87
CA PRO A 614 6.69 -8.65 -22.20
C PRO A 614 7.90 -8.51 -23.11
N LEU A 615 9.13 -8.50 -22.56
CA LEU A 615 10.35 -8.31 -23.34
C LEU A 615 11.11 -9.63 -23.50
N SER A 616 11.64 -9.84 -24.71
CA SER A 616 12.60 -10.91 -24.98
C SER A 616 13.98 -10.57 -24.41
N PHE A 617 14.87 -11.57 -24.33
CA PHE A 617 16.25 -11.37 -23.89
C PHE A 617 17.00 -10.36 -24.78
N GLU A 618 16.81 -10.44 -26.10
CA GLU A 618 17.42 -9.57 -27.07
C GLU A 618 16.91 -8.13 -27.00
N GLU A 619 15.63 -7.93 -26.73
CA GLU A 619 15.02 -6.60 -26.51
C GLU A 619 15.52 -5.98 -25.22
N LEU A 620 15.65 -6.77 -24.17
CA LEU A 620 16.13 -6.28 -22.87
C LEU A 620 17.59 -5.78 -22.92
N ILE A 621 18.45 -6.43 -23.71
CA ILE A 621 19.84 -5.97 -23.89
C ILE A 621 19.91 -4.68 -24.71
N LYS A 622 18.99 -4.49 -25.67
CA LYS A 622 18.99 -3.30 -26.55
C LYS A 622 18.33 -2.08 -25.91
N SER A 623 17.47 -2.28 -24.93
CA SER A 623 16.78 -1.21 -24.22
C SER A 623 17.63 -0.62 -23.10
#